data_80a9bd2b070553caa63acf2a5e111d08
#
_entry.id   80a9bd2b070553caa63acf2a5e111d08
#
_cell.length_a   1.000
_cell.length_b   1.000
_cell.length_c   1.000
_cell.angle_alpha   90.00
_cell.angle_beta   90.00
_cell.angle_gamma   90.00
#
_symmetry.space_group_name_H-M   'P 1'
#
loop_
_entity.id
_entity.type
_entity.pdbx_description
1 polymer ?
#
loop_
_entity_poly.entity_id
_entity_poly.type
_entity_poly.pdbx_seq_one_letter_code
_entity_poly.pdbx_strand_id
1 'polypeptide(L)'
;MTAEIQRALEAIIMVADTPVAADMLGQLTNLPGPRVEELLTELAAQYVRDERGFQLVKVAGGWRYQSHPDQSPYVEQFVLEGQSAKLSAAALETLAIVAYKQPISRAQIASIRGVGVDSVVRTLEQRGYIAEVARDPGPGQAVMFGTTPEFLMKMGLDSLSQLPSIADFVPGADVVEALEMGLRVESMAEDTVVDESVGDETGEGRPSLGDLLDGDGSV
;
A
#
# COMPACT_ATOMS: atom_id res chain seq x y z
N MET A 1 -38.05 15.64 -17.21
CA MET A 1 -38.04 14.50 -16.27
C MET A 1 -36.65 13.89 -16.14
N THR A 2 -36.02 13.32 -17.17
CA THR A 2 -34.65 12.74 -17.05
C THR A 2 -33.61 13.78 -16.63
N ALA A 3 -33.55 14.95 -17.24
CA ALA A 3 -32.59 16.00 -16.89
C ALA A 3 -32.81 16.62 -15.49
N GLU A 4 -34.01 16.57 -14.97
CA GLU A 4 -34.33 17.02 -13.61
C GLU A 4 -33.82 16.01 -12.58
N ILE A 5 -34.01 14.72 -12.85
CA ILE A 5 -33.51 13.63 -12.01
C ILE A 5 -31.98 13.64 -11.99
N GLN A 6 -31.33 13.81 -13.15
CA GLN A 6 -29.87 13.91 -13.21
C GLN A 6 -29.34 15.07 -12.31
N ARG A 7 -29.96 16.26 -12.40
CA ARG A 7 -29.59 17.39 -11.54
C ARG A 7 -29.81 17.12 -10.05
N ALA A 8 -30.86 16.36 -9.71
CA ALA A 8 -31.09 15.96 -8.32
C ALA A 8 -30.02 14.97 -7.83
N LEU A 9 -29.65 13.98 -8.67
CA LEU A 9 -28.55 13.04 -8.36
C LEU A 9 -27.21 13.77 -8.18
N GLU A 10 -26.88 14.70 -9.08
CA GLU A 10 -25.70 15.57 -8.96
C GLU A 10 -25.67 16.32 -7.63
N ALA A 11 -26.78 16.95 -7.26
CA ALA A 11 -26.88 17.74 -6.04
C ALA A 11 -26.73 16.87 -4.78
N ILE A 12 -27.34 15.69 -4.75
CA ILE A 12 -27.25 14.76 -3.62
C ILE A 12 -25.81 14.26 -3.45
N ILE A 13 -25.18 13.82 -4.54
CA ILE A 13 -23.81 13.29 -4.50
C ILE A 13 -22.80 14.39 -4.15
N MET A 14 -23.05 15.63 -4.59
CA MET A 14 -22.19 16.78 -4.29
C MET A 14 -22.14 17.11 -2.79
N VAL A 15 -23.22 16.93 -2.06
CA VAL A 15 -23.27 17.23 -0.62
C VAL A 15 -22.94 16.04 0.27
N ALA A 16 -22.77 14.86 -0.31
CA ALA A 16 -22.49 13.65 0.44
C ALA A 16 -21.00 13.56 0.84
N ASP A 17 -20.74 13.28 2.12
CA ASP A 17 -19.39 13.10 2.66
C ASP A 17 -18.79 11.73 2.30
N THR A 18 -19.63 10.76 1.95
CA THR A 18 -19.24 9.38 1.62
C THR A 18 -19.89 8.95 0.30
N PRO A 19 -19.32 7.95 -0.40
CA PRO A 19 -19.95 7.43 -1.61
C PRO A 19 -21.39 6.96 -1.38
N VAL A 20 -22.31 7.34 -2.26
CA VAL A 20 -23.75 7.06 -2.12
C VAL A 20 -24.15 5.90 -3.02
N ALA A 21 -24.76 4.86 -2.44
CA ALA A 21 -25.22 3.70 -3.19
C ALA A 21 -26.40 4.07 -4.11
N ALA A 22 -26.44 3.45 -5.32
CA ALA A 22 -27.50 3.70 -6.29
C ALA A 22 -28.91 3.36 -5.77
N ASP A 23 -29.03 2.36 -4.90
CA ASP A 23 -30.30 1.99 -4.28
C ASP A 23 -30.82 3.10 -3.34
N MET A 24 -29.91 3.72 -2.57
CA MET A 24 -30.27 4.88 -1.73
C MET A 24 -30.73 6.07 -2.57
N LEU A 25 -30.01 6.37 -3.63
CA LEU A 25 -30.38 7.42 -4.60
C LEU A 25 -31.71 7.10 -5.26
N GLY A 26 -31.99 5.84 -5.56
CA GLY A 26 -33.22 5.35 -6.11
C GLY A 26 -34.42 5.60 -5.19
N GLN A 27 -34.27 5.37 -3.89
CA GLN A 27 -35.30 5.68 -2.90
C GLN A 27 -35.64 7.17 -2.87
N LEU A 28 -34.63 8.06 -2.97
CA LEU A 28 -34.81 9.51 -2.96
C LEU A 28 -35.44 10.05 -4.26
N THR A 29 -35.19 9.41 -5.39
CA THR A 29 -35.64 9.84 -6.71
C THR A 29 -36.86 9.05 -7.24
N ASN A 30 -37.36 8.08 -6.46
CA ASN A 30 -38.42 7.14 -6.84
C ASN A 30 -38.11 6.35 -8.13
N LEU A 31 -36.85 5.95 -8.31
CA LEU A 31 -36.37 5.13 -9.42
C LEU A 31 -35.79 3.80 -8.90
N PRO A 32 -35.89 2.74 -9.70
CA PRO A 32 -35.16 1.50 -9.41
C PRO A 32 -33.64 1.74 -9.39
N GLY A 33 -32.90 1.13 -8.43
CA GLY A 33 -31.44 1.25 -8.33
C GLY A 33 -30.69 1.00 -9.64
N PRO A 34 -31.01 -0.05 -10.42
CA PRO A 34 -30.40 -0.28 -11.73
C PRO A 34 -30.58 0.89 -12.73
N ARG A 35 -31.73 1.56 -12.70
CA ARG A 35 -31.97 2.73 -13.55
C ARG A 35 -31.15 3.95 -13.11
N VAL A 36 -30.96 4.13 -11.80
CA VAL A 36 -30.06 5.16 -11.25
C VAL A 36 -28.61 4.87 -11.65
N GLU A 37 -28.19 3.62 -11.60
CA GLU A 37 -26.84 3.18 -12.00
C GLU A 37 -26.56 3.54 -13.47
N GLU A 38 -27.52 3.28 -14.38
CA GLU A 38 -27.42 3.65 -15.79
C GLU A 38 -27.27 5.18 -15.95
N LEU A 39 -28.11 5.97 -15.28
CA LEU A 39 -28.07 7.44 -15.35
C LEU A 39 -26.74 8.01 -14.83
N LEU A 40 -26.19 7.45 -13.76
CA LEU A 40 -24.91 7.90 -13.20
C LEU A 40 -23.74 7.50 -14.13
N THR A 41 -23.81 6.33 -14.76
CA THR A 41 -22.81 5.91 -15.76
C THR A 41 -22.83 6.82 -16.98
N GLU A 42 -24.04 7.19 -17.48
CA GLU A 42 -24.19 8.14 -18.59
C GLU A 42 -23.63 9.52 -18.21
N LEU A 43 -23.91 10.00 -16.98
CA LEU A 43 -23.45 11.28 -16.46
C LEU A 43 -21.93 11.30 -16.30
N ALA A 44 -21.34 10.24 -15.76
CA ALA A 44 -19.88 10.08 -15.65
C ALA A 44 -19.21 10.16 -17.04
N ALA A 45 -19.75 9.44 -18.03
CA ALA A 45 -19.26 9.52 -19.39
C ALA A 45 -19.44 10.91 -20.04
N GLN A 46 -20.45 11.66 -19.65
CA GLN A 46 -20.62 13.06 -20.07
C GLN A 46 -19.52 13.96 -19.53
N TYR A 47 -19.17 13.85 -18.23
CA TYR A 47 -18.09 14.66 -17.63
C TYR A 47 -16.74 14.40 -18.27
N VAL A 48 -16.46 13.14 -18.66
CA VAL A 48 -15.25 12.80 -19.43
C VAL A 48 -15.24 13.47 -20.79
N ARG A 49 -16.38 13.43 -21.54
CA ARG A 49 -16.47 14.10 -22.85
C ARG A 49 -16.36 15.61 -22.76
N ASP A 50 -16.86 16.18 -21.67
CA ASP A 50 -16.84 17.62 -21.41
C ASP A 50 -15.48 18.11 -20.84
N GLU A 51 -14.50 17.20 -20.69
CA GLU A 51 -13.15 17.48 -20.18
C GLU A 51 -13.16 18.26 -18.84
N ARG A 52 -14.05 17.84 -17.91
CA ARG A 52 -14.16 18.48 -16.60
C ARG A 52 -12.95 18.22 -15.72
N GLY A 53 -12.56 19.19 -14.88
CA GLY A 53 -11.50 19.03 -13.87
C GLY A 53 -11.87 18.09 -12.71
N PHE A 54 -13.07 17.52 -12.72
CA PHE A 54 -13.59 16.53 -11.77
C PHE A 54 -14.33 15.42 -12.52
N GLN A 55 -14.51 14.31 -11.86
CA GLN A 55 -15.21 13.15 -12.40
C GLN A 55 -16.17 12.54 -11.38
N LEU A 56 -17.19 11.86 -11.88
CA LEU A 56 -18.10 11.05 -11.09
C LEU A 56 -17.63 9.58 -11.18
N VAL A 57 -17.33 8.97 -10.05
CA VAL A 57 -16.77 7.61 -10.01
C VAL A 57 -17.51 6.72 -9.06
N LYS A 58 -17.50 5.43 -9.36
CA LYS A 58 -17.98 4.39 -8.46
C LYS A 58 -16.81 3.87 -7.60
N VAL A 59 -16.97 3.93 -6.27
CA VAL A 59 -15.95 3.55 -5.31
C VAL A 59 -16.60 3.10 -4.01
N ALA A 60 -16.08 2.06 -3.38
CA ALA A 60 -16.59 1.50 -2.13
C ALA A 60 -18.11 1.19 -2.17
N GLY A 61 -18.62 0.69 -3.29
CA GLY A 61 -20.03 0.33 -3.50
C GLY A 61 -20.96 1.52 -3.72
N GLY A 62 -20.46 2.74 -3.91
CA GLY A 62 -21.26 3.94 -4.12
C GLY A 62 -20.64 4.92 -5.10
N TRP A 63 -21.35 5.99 -5.39
CA TRP A 63 -20.95 7.05 -6.32
C TRP A 63 -20.51 8.30 -5.56
N ARG A 64 -19.43 8.94 -6.02
CA ARG A 64 -18.94 10.21 -5.49
C ARG A 64 -18.26 11.05 -6.56
N TYR A 65 -18.13 12.34 -6.30
CA TYR A 65 -17.23 13.21 -7.06
C TYR A 65 -15.81 13.10 -6.55
N GLN A 66 -14.86 13.23 -7.46
CA GLN A 66 -13.44 13.42 -7.16
C GLN A 66 -12.79 14.29 -8.23
N SER A 67 -11.62 14.89 -7.93
CA SER A 67 -10.82 15.59 -8.94
C SER A 67 -10.37 14.64 -10.04
N HIS A 68 -10.28 15.16 -11.28
CA HIS A 68 -9.73 14.39 -12.39
C HIS A 68 -8.23 14.11 -12.14
N PRO A 69 -7.71 12.90 -12.45
CA PRO A 69 -6.29 12.56 -12.21
C PRO A 69 -5.30 13.53 -12.86
N ASP A 70 -5.60 14.05 -14.04
CA ASP A 70 -4.76 15.01 -14.75
C ASP A 70 -4.58 16.34 -13.99
N GLN A 71 -5.45 16.63 -13.02
CA GLN A 71 -5.38 17.81 -12.17
C GLN A 71 -4.61 17.56 -10.87
N SER A 72 -4.07 16.33 -10.68
CA SER A 72 -3.31 15.95 -9.48
C SER A 72 -2.21 16.94 -9.09
N PRO A 73 -1.39 17.51 -10.01
CA PRO A 73 -0.35 18.46 -9.63
C PRO A 73 -0.87 19.71 -8.90
N TYR A 74 -2.01 20.22 -9.32
CA TYR A 74 -2.64 21.40 -8.69
C TYR A 74 -3.31 21.04 -7.36
N VAL A 75 -3.99 19.89 -7.33
CA VAL A 75 -4.68 19.40 -6.12
C VAL A 75 -3.66 19.02 -5.04
N GLU A 76 -2.57 18.35 -5.40
CA GLU A 76 -1.49 18.02 -4.45
C GLU A 76 -0.87 19.28 -3.86
N GLN A 77 -0.57 20.30 -4.66
CA GLN A 77 -0.05 21.56 -4.18
C GLN A 77 -0.99 22.20 -3.15
N PHE A 78 -2.28 22.22 -3.42
CA PHE A 78 -3.31 22.75 -2.51
C PHE A 78 -3.42 21.94 -1.22
N VAL A 79 -3.37 20.59 -1.32
CA VAL A 79 -3.51 19.68 -0.17
C VAL A 79 -2.23 19.58 0.65
N LEU A 80 -1.03 19.72 0.05
CA LEU A 80 0.26 19.69 0.77
C LEU A 80 0.40 20.87 1.75
N GLU A 81 -0.28 21.98 1.52
CA GLU A 81 -0.44 23.05 2.51
C GLU A 81 -1.28 22.58 3.73
N GLY A 82 -2.00 21.47 3.63
CA GLY A 82 -2.90 20.88 4.64
C GLY A 82 -2.46 19.56 5.27
N GLN A 83 -1.18 19.12 5.15
CA GLN A 83 -0.57 17.96 5.86
C GLN A 83 -1.38 16.65 5.90
N SER A 84 -1.31 15.86 4.85
CA SER A 84 -1.52 14.42 4.96
C SER A 84 -0.16 13.69 4.89
N ALA A 85 0.40 13.29 6.03
CA ALA A 85 1.67 12.55 6.06
C ALA A 85 1.53 11.25 5.24
N LYS A 86 2.37 11.08 4.21
CA LYS A 86 2.43 9.86 3.39
C LYS A 86 2.63 8.62 4.27
N LEU A 87 2.12 7.48 3.84
CA LEU A 87 2.44 6.20 4.48
C LEU A 87 3.91 5.85 4.22
N SER A 88 4.61 5.36 5.24
CA SER A 88 5.97 4.83 5.07
C SER A 88 5.95 3.55 4.21
N ALA A 89 7.11 3.17 3.63
CA ALA A 89 7.25 1.91 2.91
C ALA A 89 6.80 0.71 3.75
N ALA A 90 7.20 0.65 5.03
CA ALA A 90 6.77 -0.38 5.97
C ALA A 90 5.25 -0.42 6.17
N ALA A 91 4.59 0.74 6.19
CA ALA A 91 3.13 0.81 6.31
C ALA A 91 2.43 0.34 5.03
N LEU A 92 2.95 0.70 3.86
CA LEU A 92 2.42 0.24 2.56
C LEU A 92 2.54 -1.27 2.39
N GLU A 93 3.70 -1.86 2.73
CA GLU A 93 3.92 -3.31 2.68
C GLU A 93 2.97 -4.05 3.62
N THR A 94 2.81 -3.55 4.86
CA THR A 94 1.88 -4.14 5.84
C THR A 94 0.42 -4.03 5.37
N LEU A 95 0.05 -2.89 4.80
CA LEU A 95 -1.29 -2.67 4.24
C LEU A 95 -1.56 -3.63 3.07
N ALA A 96 -0.58 -3.84 2.19
CA ALA A 96 -0.69 -4.81 1.09
C ALA A 96 -0.91 -6.24 1.62
N ILE A 97 -0.16 -6.66 2.65
CA ILE A 97 -0.35 -7.98 3.27
C ILE A 97 -1.79 -8.11 3.78
N VAL A 98 -2.31 -7.12 4.49
CA VAL A 98 -3.70 -7.16 4.99
C VAL A 98 -4.68 -7.22 3.82
N ALA A 99 -4.52 -6.38 2.79
CA ALA A 99 -5.43 -6.31 1.66
C ALA A 99 -5.57 -7.66 0.92
N TYR A 100 -4.48 -8.40 0.76
CA TYR A 100 -4.47 -9.66 0.02
C TYR A 100 -4.68 -10.93 0.89
N LYS A 101 -4.43 -10.84 2.20
CA LYS A 101 -4.47 -12.00 3.10
C LYS A 101 -5.57 -11.94 4.16
N GLN A 102 -6.39 -10.90 4.16
CA GLN A 102 -7.48 -10.75 5.13
C GLN A 102 -8.51 -11.87 5.08
N PRO A 103 -9.09 -12.27 6.24
CA PRO A 103 -8.77 -11.78 7.58
C PRO A 103 -7.44 -12.32 8.11
N ILE A 104 -6.60 -11.49 8.74
CA ILE A 104 -5.24 -11.84 9.14
C ILE A 104 -4.89 -11.26 10.53
N SER A 105 -4.19 -12.04 11.39
CA SER A 105 -3.75 -11.59 12.70
C SER A 105 -2.40 -10.86 12.67
N ARG A 106 -2.11 -10.07 13.73
CA ARG A 106 -0.80 -9.41 13.90
C ARG A 106 0.37 -10.37 13.85
N ALA A 107 0.23 -11.53 14.47
CA ALA A 107 1.27 -12.55 14.47
C ALA A 107 1.56 -13.10 13.07
N GLN A 108 0.53 -13.33 12.26
CA GLN A 108 0.68 -13.77 10.88
C GLN A 108 1.30 -12.68 10.01
N ILE A 109 0.91 -11.41 10.19
CA ILE A 109 1.54 -10.28 9.50
C ILE A 109 3.03 -10.19 9.86
N ALA A 110 3.36 -10.28 11.16
CA ALA A 110 4.74 -10.26 11.64
C ALA A 110 5.57 -11.41 11.07
N SER A 111 4.98 -12.61 10.96
CA SER A 111 5.64 -13.78 10.34
C SER A 111 5.97 -13.56 8.87
N ILE A 112 5.06 -12.92 8.10
CA ILE A 112 5.31 -12.59 6.68
C ILE A 112 6.36 -11.49 6.54
N ARG A 113 6.34 -10.48 7.44
CA ARG A 113 7.26 -9.35 7.41
C ARG A 113 8.65 -9.66 7.97
N GLY A 114 8.79 -10.72 8.78
CA GLY A 114 10.03 -11.04 9.51
C GLY A 114 10.38 -10.07 10.65
N VAL A 115 9.51 -9.10 10.96
CA VAL A 115 9.71 -8.05 11.97
C VAL A 115 8.44 -7.75 12.74
N GLY A 116 8.56 -7.10 13.93
CA GLY A 116 7.41 -6.65 14.71
C GLY A 116 6.58 -5.60 13.95
N VAL A 117 5.24 -5.71 14.01
CA VAL A 117 4.32 -4.88 13.22
C VAL A 117 3.37 -4.03 14.06
N ASP A 118 3.47 -4.06 15.40
CA ASP A 118 2.48 -3.43 16.30
C ASP A 118 2.31 -1.93 16.06
N SER A 119 3.39 -1.19 15.88
CA SER A 119 3.34 0.24 15.63
C SER A 119 2.71 0.57 14.27
N VAL A 120 3.03 -0.23 13.25
CA VAL A 120 2.53 -0.06 11.89
C VAL A 120 1.04 -0.39 11.82
N VAL A 121 0.63 -1.52 12.40
CA VAL A 121 -0.79 -1.92 12.48
C VAL A 121 -1.60 -0.84 13.18
N ARG A 122 -1.14 -0.35 14.35
CA ARG A 122 -1.79 0.76 15.06
C ARG A 122 -1.94 2.02 14.19
N THR A 123 -0.89 2.37 13.43
CA THR A 123 -0.94 3.52 12.53
C THR A 123 -1.98 3.34 11.43
N LEU A 124 -2.06 2.15 10.83
CA LEU A 124 -3.04 1.83 9.80
C LEU A 124 -4.48 1.83 10.34
N GLU A 125 -4.68 1.32 11.57
CA GLU A 125 -5.98 1.39 12.27
C GLU A 125 -6.38 2.86 12.54
N GLN A 126 -5.49 3.67 13.12
CA GLN A 126 -5.74 5.09 13.43
C GLN A 126 -6.07 5.91 12.20
N ARG A 127 -5.48 5.56 11.05
CA ARG A 127 -5.77 6.21 9.76
C ARG A 127 -6.97 5.61 9.04
N GLY A 128 -7.64 4.62 9.62
CA GLY A 128 -8.84 4.00 9.09
C GLY A 128 -8.63 3.09 7.88
N TYR A 129 -7.41 2.70 7.55
CA TYR A 129 -7.15 1.79 6.41
C TYR A 129 -7.54 0.35 6.70
N ILE A 130 -7.33 -0.09 7.95
CA ILE A 130 -7.67 -1.43 8.43
C ILE A 130 -8.49 -1.35 9.72
N ALA A 131 -9.24 -2.40 10.01
CA ALA A 131 -10.00 -2.54 11.26
C ALA A 131 -10.05 -4.00 11.71
N GLU A 132 -10.45 -4.22 12.97
CA GLU A 132 -10.84 -5.54 13.46
C GLU A 132 -12.09 -6.01 12.70
N VAL A 133 -12.00 -7.14 12.00
CA VAL A 133 -13.13 -7.72 11.23
C VAL A 133 -13.64 -9.04 11.83
N ALA A 134 -12.80 -9.71 12.60
CA ALA A 134 -13.15 -10.99 13.26
C ALA A 134 -12.21 -11.26 14.44
N ARG A 135 -12.51 -12.32 15.18
CA ARG A 135 -11.61 -12.95 16.14
C ARG A 135 -11.40 -14.42 15.77
N ASP A 136 -10.16 -14.87 15.91
CA ASP A 136 -9.82 -16.28 15.70
C ASP A 136 -10.62 -17.13 16.69
N PRO A 137 -11.30 -18.21 16.26
CA PRO A 137 -12.03 -19.12 17.15
C PRO A 137 -11.11 -19.97 18.03
N GLY A 138 -9.80 -19.99 17.77
CA GLY A 138 -8.80 -20.75 18.51
C GLY A 138 -8.47 -20.19 19.90
N PRO A 139 -7.64 -20.91 20.67
CA PRO A 139 -7.19 -20.46 21.97
C PRO A 139 -6.45 -19.11 21.85
N GLY A 140 -6.87 -18.13 22.67
CA GLY A 140 -6.30 -16.77 22.66
C GLY A 140 -7.10 -15.76 21.85
N GLN A 141 -8.09 -16.16 21.06
CA GLN A 141 -9.02 -15.29 20.33
C GLN A 141 -8.33 -14.09 19.64
N ALA A 142 -7.27 -14.37 18.87
CA ALA A 142 -6.49 -13.33 18.21
C ALA A 142 -7.38 -12.42 17.36
N VAL A 143 -7.14 -11.11 17.46
CA VAL A 143 -7.80 -10.11 16.61
C VAL A 143 -7.38 -10.31 15.17
N MET A 144 -8.37 -10.38 14.27
CA MET A 144 -8.18 -10.52 12.83
C MET A 144 -8.51 -9.20 12.15
N PHE A 145 -7.58 -8.72 11.34
CA PHE A 145 -7.69 -7.45 10.62
C PHE A 145 -8.11 -7.64 9.18
N GLY A 146 -8.85 -6.66 8.68
CA GLY A 146 -9.21 -6.51 7.27
C GLY A 146 -9.21 -5.05 6.88
N THR A 147 -9.32 -4.79 5.58
CA THR A 147 -9.43 -3.44 5.02
C THR A 147 -10.82 -2.86 5.24
N THR A 148 -10.92 -1.54 5.21
CA THR A 148 -12.14 -0.77 5.45
C THR A 148 -12.68 -0.16 4.15
N PRO A 149 -13.90 0.40 4.14
CA PRO A 149 -14.38 1.23 3.04
C PRO A 149 -13.47 2.45 2.77
N GLU A 150 -12.85 3.02 3.81
CA GLU A 150 -11.87 4.11 3.67
C GLU A 150 -10.64 3.69 2.86
N PHE A 151 -10.16 2.44 3.04
CA PHE A 151 -9.13 1.87 2.19
C PHE A 151 -9.57 1.86 0.71
N LEU A 152 -10.76 1.35 0.41
CA LEU A 152 -11.27 1.31 -0.95
C LEU A 152 -11.40 2.72 -1.55
N MET A 153 -11.92 3.67 -0.78
CA MET A 153 -12.04 5.07 -1.20
C MET A 153 -10.69 5.70 -1.54
N LYS A 154 -9.66 5.46 -0.71
CA LYS A 154 -8.31 6.00 -0.94
C LYS A 154 -7.58 5.32 -2.08
N MET A 155 -7.87 4.05 -2.33
CA MET A 155 -7.32 3.30 -3.48
C MET A 155 -8.11 3.53 -4.77
N GLY A 156 -9.29 4.18 -4.72
CA GLY A 156 -10.16 4.37 -5.87
C GLY A 156 -10.81 3.09 -6.37
N LEU A 157 -11.00 2.10 -5.50
CA LEU A 157 -11.56 0.79 -5.81
C LEU A 157 -13.04 0.72 -5.41
N ASP A 158 -13.86 0.08 -6.23
CA ASP A 158 -15.24 -0.22 -5.87
C ASP A 158 -15.34 -1.43 -4.92
N SER A 159 -14.45 -2.39 -5.11
CA SER A 159 -14.38 -3.60 -4.28
C SER A 159 -12.97 -4.20 -4.27
N LEU A 160 -12.72 -5.10 -3.32
CA LEU A 160 -11.44 -5.83 -3.23
C LEU A 160 -11.14 -6.69 -4.47
N SER A 161 -12.15 -7.10 -5.21
CA SER A 161 -11.96 -7.87 -6.44
C SER A 161 -11.26 -7.09 -7.56
N GLN A 162 -11.18 -5.76 -7.44
CA GLN A 162 -10.44 -4.90 -8.37
C GLN A 162 -8.95 -4.78 -8.03
N LEU A 163 -8.50 -5.36 -6.91
CA LEU A 163 -7.06 -5.44 -6.65
C LEU A 163 -6.36 -6.27 -7.73
N PRO A 164 -5.20 -5.83 -8.23
CA PRO A 164 -4.41 -6.59 -9.19
C PRO A 164 -4.08 -8.00 -8.66
N SER A 165 -3.99 -8.98 -9.55
CA SER A 165 -3.56 -10.33 -9.13
C SER A 165 -2.11 -10.31 -8.67
N ILE A 166 -1.80 -10.94 -7.52
CA ILE A 166 -0.41 -11.10 -7.07
C ILE A 166 0.41 -11.88 -8.11
N ALA A 167 -0.21 -12.82 -8.84
CA ALA A 167 0.47 -13.60 -9.86
C ALA A 167 1.07 -12.75 -10.99
N ASP A 168 0.50 -11.57 -11.25
CA ASP A 168 1.00 -10.64 -12.27
C ASP A 168 2.33 -9.97 -11.88
N PHE A 169 2.70 -10.03 -10.59
CA PHE A 169 3.92 -9.44 -10.02
C PHE A 169 4.95 -10.49 -9.58
N VAL A 170 4.60 -11.78 -9.64
CA VAL A 170 5.54 -12.87 -9.33
C VAL A 170 6.37 -13.14 -10.57
N PRO A 171 7.71 -13.07 -10.50
CA PRO A 171 8.56 -13.46 -11.62
C PRO A 171 8.23 -14.88 -12.08
N GLY A 172 8.24 -15.12 -13.38
CA GLY A 172 8.09 -16.45 -13.95
C GLY A 172 9.17 -17.41 -13.44
N ALA A 173 8.91 -18.71 -13.49
CA ALA A 173 9.86 -19.72 -13.01
C ALA A 173 11.23 -19.62 -13.69
N ASP A 174 11.27 -19.24 -14.95
CA ASP A 174 12.47 -18.95 -15.75
C ASP A 174 13.30 -17.78 -15.20
N VAL A 175 12.65 -16.72 -14.73
CA VAL A 175 13.31 -15.57 -14.10
C VAL A 175 13.83 -15.92 -12.71
N VAL A 176 13.06 -16.71 -11.94
CA VAL A 176 13.49 -17.19 -10.61
C VAL A 176 14.72 -18.09 -10.75
N GLU A 177 14.72 -19.04 -11.71
CA GLU A 177 15.84 -19.94 -11.98
C GLU A 177 17.09 -19.16 -12.42
N ALA A 178 16.94 -18.12 -13.25
CA ALA A 178 18.04 -17.25 -13.67
C ALA A 178 18.64 -16.46 -12.49
N LEU A 179 17.79 -15.96 -11.58
CA LEU A 179 18.24 -15.26 -10.37
C LEU A 179 18.95 -16.20 -9.39
N GLU A 180 18.44 -17.42 -9.20
CA GLU A 180 19.09 -18.44 -8.36
C GLU A 180 20.45 -18.88 -8.93
N MET A 181 20.55 -19.02 -10.25
CA MET A 181 21.84 -19.32 -10.90
C MET A 181 22.84 -18.17 -10.73
N GLY A 182 22.39 -16.91 -10.85
CA GLY A 182 23.23 -15.73 -10.62
C GLY A 182 23.79 -15.69 -9.19
N LEU A 183 22.95 -15.92 -8.19
CA LEU A 183 23.35 -15.95 -6.78
C LEU A 183 24.32 -17.11 -6.46
N ARG A 184 24.16 -18.28 -7.10
CA ARG A 184 25.09 -19.41 -6.94
C ARG A 184 26.45 -19.09 -7.53
N VAL A 185 26.53 -18.40 -8.66
CA VAL A 185 27.81 -18.02 -9.29
C VAL A 185 28.56 -17.02 -8.43
N GLU A 186 27.88 -16.04 -7.82
CA GLU A 186 28.49 -15.08 -6.90
C GLU A 186 29.04 -15.77 -5.63
N SER A 187 28.24 -16.66 -5.01
CA SER A 187 28.69 -17.40 -3.83
C SER A 187 29.92 -18.32 -4.09
N MET A 188 29.99 -18.91 -5.27
CA MET A 188 31.18 -19.74 -5.67
C MET A 188 32.38 -18.86 -6.00
N ALA A 189 32.22 -17.62 -6.41
CA ALA A 189 33.32 -16.70 -6.65
C ALA A 189 33.91 -16.14 -5.34
N GLU A 190 33.12 -15.96 -4.30
CA GLU A 190 33.58 -15.56 -2.97
C GLU A 190 34.34 -16.68 -2.26
N ASP A 191 33.92 -17.94 -2.39
CA ASP A 191 34.61 -19.09 -1.80
C ASP A 191 35.96 -19.38 -2.46
N THR A 192 36.18 -18.97 -3.71
CA THR A 192 37.46 -19.19 -4.43
C THR A 192 38.53 -18.14 -4.09
N VAL A 193 38.18 -17.03 -3.49
CA VAL A 193 39.13 -15.96 -3.12
C VAL A 193 39.77 -16.19 -1.72
N VAL A 194 39.28 -17.12 -0.92
CA VAL A 194 39.76 -17.35 0.44
C VAL A 194 40.87 -18.41 0.56
N ASP A 195 41.16 -19.20 -0.51
CA ASP A 195 42.11 -20.33 -0.43
C ASP A 195 43.49 -20.07 -1.06
N GLU A 196 43.84 -18.83 -1.46
CA GLU A 196 45.17 -18.49 -2.00
C GLU A 196 46.10 -17.73 -1.05
N SER A 197 45.86 -17.70 0.28
CA SER A 197 46.75 -16.98 1.22
C SER A 197 47.24 -17.82 2.40
N VAL A 198 47.57 -19.12 2.15
CA VAL A 198 48.39 -19.91 3.12
C VAL A 198 49.50 -20.59 2.37
N GLY A 199 50.59 -19.89 2.21
CA GLY A 199 51.84 -20.46 1.66
C GLY A 199 53.03 -19.54 1.90
N ASP A 200 53.82 -19.87 2.90
CA ASP A 200 55.23 -19.59 3.05
C ASP A 200 55.70 -18.17 3.34
N GLU A 201 56.08 -17.93 4.63
CA GLU A 201 57.32 -17.22 4.91
C GLU A 201 57.86 -17.58 6.30
N THR A 202 59.00 -18.24 6.22
CA THR A 202 59.98 -18.46 7.27
C THR A 202 60.68 -17.13 7.69
N GLY A 203 60.72 -16.85 8.95
CA GLY A 203 61.85 -16.24 9.71
C GLY A 203 62.24 -14.80 9.36
N GLU A 204 62.09 -13.95 10.35
CA GLU A 204 63.16 -13.17 10.95
C GLU A 204 62.62 -11.94 11.74
N GLY A 205 63.04 -11.83 12.98
CA GLY A 205 63.32 -10.53 13.66
C GLY A 205 62.15 -9.69 14.16
N ARG A 206 61.56 -10.07 15.30
CA ARG A 206 60.83 -9.10 16.14
C ARG A 206 61.81 -8.31 16.99
N PRO A 207 61.88 -6.96 16.92
CA PRO A 207 62.46 -6.15 18.00
C PRO A 207 61.46 -6.04 19.18
N SER A 208 62.01 -6.14 20.36
CA SER A 208 61.35 -6.11 21.66
C SER A 208 60.75 -4.74 21.97
N LEU A 209 59.58 -4.79 22.62
CA LEU A 209 58.79 -3.62 23.08
C LEU A 209 59.45 -2.84 24.25
N GLY A 210 60.79 -2.90 24.41
CA GLY A 210 61.54 -2.29 25.53
C GLY A 210 62.19 -0.93 25.23
N ASP A 211 62.34 -0.54 23.98
CA ASP A 211 63.20 0.61 23.60
C ASP A 211 62.46 1.93 23.26
N LEU A 212 61.22 2.07 23.67
CA LEU A 212 60.44 3.31 23.37
C LEU A 212 59.93 4.09 24.58
N LEU A 213 60.53 3.87 25.75
CA LEU A 213 60.15 4.63 26.96
C LEU A 213 61.35 5.22 27.67
N ASP A 214 62.23 5.99 26.97
CA ASP A 214 63.16 6.95 27.63
C ASP A 214 63.45 8.11 26.67
N GLY A 215 63.09 9.29 27.12
CA GLY A 215 63.38 10.57 26.42
C GLY A 215 62.29 11.61 26.68
N ASP A 216 62.22 12.03 27.88
CA ASP A 216 62.74 13.27 28.53
C ASP A 216 62.02 14.55 28.09
N GLY A 217 61.59 15.22 29.17
CA GLY A 217 60.82 16.41 29.19
C GLY A 217 61.66 17.71 28.93
N SER A 218 60.98 18.78 29.08
CA SER A 218 61.37 20.19 29.06
C SER A 218 61.12 21.00 27.78
N VAL A 219 60.19 21.83 27.82
CA VAL A 219 60.02 23.28 28.08
C VAL A 219 58.62 23.67 27.69
#